data_bd858e45baffd94741068adda94af2f5
#
_entry.id   bd858e45baffd94741068adda94af2f5
#
_cell.length_a   1.000
_cell.length_b   1.000
_cell.length_c   1.000
_cell.angle_alpha   90.00
_cell.angle_beta   90.00
_cell.angle_gamma   90.00
#
_symmetry.space_group_name_H-M   'P 1'
#
loop_
_entity.id
_entity.type
_entity.pdbx_description
1 polymer ?
#
loop_
_entity_poly.entity_id
_entity_poly.type
_entity_poly.pdbx_seq_one_letter_code
_entity_poly.pdbx_strand_id
1 'polypeptide(L)'
;ALTRLNEEGRGEDYSNIGVNVISLTDQDLQELYQFMGDLDALSIRYASRHPDQEGLRKRLEENIALTAVVEEKDTLTGQETSCWIKASDHFHLMFYDYADNSRLTEAADRLRGQLTIFSNAYEREDRPQREIFREHKKIWEAYRQKDYSAAASLMKEHLNRSLLYAKELSQKML
;
A
#
# COMPACT_ATOMS: atom_id res chain seq x y z
N ALA A 1 25.09 1.06 -5.80
CA ALA A 1 24.21 0.63 -4.69
C ALA A 1 24.05 -0.89 -4.65
N LEU A 2 23.80 -1.52 -5.81
CA LEU A 2 23.65 -2.97 -5.98
C LEU A 2 24.91 -3.75 -5.67
N THR A 3 26.05 -3.25 -6.15
CA THR A 3 27.40 -3.84 -5.92
C THR A 3 27.77 -3.83 -4.43
N ARG A 4 27.32 -2.81 -3.69
CA ARG A 4 27.62 -2.65 -2.27
C ARG A 4 26.88 -3.66 -1.38
N LEU A 5 25.68 -4.10 -1.80
CA LEU A 5 24.91 -5.13 -1.09
C LEU A 5 25.56 -6.51 -1.24
N ASN A 6 26.21 -6.78 -2.37
CA ASN A 6 26.99 -8.01 -2.59
C ASN A 6 28.29 -8.01 -1.77
N GLU A 7 28.96 -6.87 -1.60
CA GLU A 7 30.17 -6.74 -0.78
C GLU A 7 29.91 -6.93 0.71
N GLU A 8 28.69 -6.67 1.18
CA GLU A 8 28.28 -6.88 2.58
C GLU A 8 27.79 -8.31 2.87
N GLY A 9 27.87 -9.23 1.90
CA GLY A 9 27.42 -10.62 2.06
C GLY A 9 25.91 -10.78 2.25
N ARG A 10 25.12 -9.76 1.90
CA ARG A 10 23.66 -9.73 2.01
C ARG A 10 22.95 -9.94 0.67
N GLY A 11 23.68 -10.17 -0.39
CA GLY A 11 23.12 -10.26 -1.72
C GLY A 11 23.54 -11.51 -2.43
N GLU A 12 22.69 -12.46 -2.49
CA GLU A 12 22.63 -13.30 -3.67
C GLU A 12 22.08 -12.43 -4.81
N ASP A 13 22.51 -12.71 -6.01
CA ASP A 13 22.23 -11.98 -7.24
C ASP A 13 20.75 -11.50 -7.32
N TYR A 14 20.50 -10.32 -7.82
CA TYR A 14 19.14 -9.74 -7.95
C TYR A 14 18.14 -10.60 -8.75
N SER A 15 18.63 -11.57 -9.51
CA SER A 15 17.81 -12.64 -10.08
C SER A 15 17.09 -13.49 -9.02
N ASN A 16 17.58 -13.50 -7.77
CA ASN A 16 17.04 -14.27 -6.64
C ASN A 16 16.20 -13.43 -5.65
N ILE A 17 15.99 -12.13 -5.87
CA ILE A 17 15.15 -11.31 -4.98
C ILE A 17 13.72 -11.89 -4.91
N GLY A 18 13.19 -12.36 -6.02
CA GLY A 18 11.91 -13.07 -6.04
C GLY A 18 11.90 -14.30 -5.15
N VAL A 19 12.98 -15.07 -5.14
CA VAL A 19 13.10 -16.31 -4.34
C VAL A 19 13.19 -16.02 -2.85
N ASN A 20 13.91 -14.97 -2.45
CA ASN A 20 14.02 -14.60 -1.04
C ASN A 20 12.72 -14.03 -0.44
N VAL A 21 11.88 -13.39 -1.25
CA VAL A 21 10.56 -12.91 -0.82
C VAL A 21 9.57 -14.06 -0.72
N ILE A 22 9.69 -15.06 -1.57
CA ILE A 22 8.89 -16.30 -1.54
C ILE A 22 9.12 -17.11 -0.25
N SER A 23 10.22 -16.85 0.47
CA SER A 23 10.54 -17.53 1.73
C SER A 23 9.81 -16.97 2.95
N LEU A 24 9.00 -15.91 2.84
CA LEU A 24 8.17 -15.42 3.93
C LEU A 24 7.08 -16.45 4.25
N THR A 25 7.01 -16.83 5.52
CA THR A 25 5.95 -17.71 6.00
C THR A 25 4.60 -16.99 6.02
N ASP A 26 3.51 -17.75 6.10
CA ASP A 26 2.17 -17.18 6.30
C ASP A 26 2.09 -16.31 7.56
N GLN A 27 2.86 -16.66 8.58
CA GLN A 27 2.96 -15.88 9.82
C GLN A 27 3.69 -14.55 9.58
N ASP A 28 4.82 -14.58 8.87
CA ASP A 28 5.57 -13.35 8.53
C ASP A 28 4.70 -12.39 7.72
N LEU A 29 3.95 -12.90 6.75
CA LEU A 29 3.00 -12.10 5.97
C LEU A 29 1.92 -11.50 6.86
N GLN A 30 1.36 -12.29 7.76
CA GLN A 30 0.32 -11.82 8.68
C GLN A 30 0.84 -10.71 9.59
N GLU A 31 2.01 -10.88 10.19
CA GLU A 31 2.64 -9.90 11.06
C GLU A 31 2.95 -8.61 10.29
N LEU A 32 3.49 -8.72 9.07
CA LEU A 32 3.79 -7.59 8.19
C LEU A 32 2.54 -6.76 7.87
N TYR A 33 1.49 -7.40 7.36
CA TYR A 33 0.28 -6.69 6.94
C TYR A 33 -0.52 -6.12 8.11
N GLN A 34 -0.58 -6.83 9.24
CA GLN A 34 -1.23 -6.33 10.46
C GLN A 34 -0.51 -5.10 11.00
N PHE A 35 0.81 -5.16 11.10
CA PHE A 35 1.59 -4.04 11.61
C PHE A 35 1.55 -2.83 10.66
N MET A 36 1.65 -3.06 9.34
CA MET A 36 1.47 -1.98 8.37
C MET A 36 0.07 -1.36 8.44
N GLY A 37 -0.97 -2.17 8.66
CA GLY A 37 -2.33 -1.66 8.88
C GLY A 37 -2.43 -0.75 10.11
N ASP A 38 -1.72 -1.07 11.19
CA ASP A 38 -1.65 -0.23 12.38
C ASP A 38 -0.90 1.09 12.10
N LEU A 39 0.23 1.04 11.38
CA LEU A 39 1.00 2.22 11.01
C LEU A 39 0.22 3.13 10.05
N ASP A 40 -0.44 2.57 9.03
CA ASP A 40 -1.25 3.33 8.09
C ASP A 40 -2.47 3.98 8.78
N ALA A 41 -3.11 3.28 9.72
CA ALA A 41 -4.18 3.86 10.53
C ALA A 41 -3.69 4.99 11.43
N LEU A 42 -2.49 4.87 12.00
CA LEU A 42 -1.85 5.93 12.76
C LEU A 42 -1.51 7.13 11.88
N SER A 43 -1.03 6.92 10.65
CA SER A 43 -0.73 8.02 9.71
C SER A 43 -1.97 8.86 9.44
N ILE A 44 -3.14 8.25 9.25
CA ILE A 44 -4.43 8.95 9.10
C ILE A 44 -4.75 9.80 10.34
N ARG A 45 -4.58 9.24 11.54
CA ARG A 45 -4.85 9.96 12.80
C ARG A 45 -3.91 11.14 13.03
N TYR A 46 -2.63 11.02 12.65
CA TYR A 46 -1.69 12.13 12.72
C TYR A 46 -1.97 13.16 11.63
N ALA A 47 -2.16 12.73 10.39
CA ALA A 47 -2.50 13.61 9.26
C ALA A 47 -3.78 14.44 9.52
N SER A 48 -4.75 13.90 10.25
CA SER A 48 -5.97 14.63 10.61
C SER A 48 -5.75 15.89 11.47
N ARG A 49 -4.57 16.02 12.07
CA ARG A 49 -4.18 17.18 12.90
C ARG A 49 -3.34 18.19 12.13
N HIS A 50 -2.91 17.86 10.93
CA HIS A 50 -2.09 18.75 10.12
C HIS A 50 -2.87 20.03 9.75
N PRO A 51 -2.27 21.21 9.79
CA PRO A 51 -2.98 22.48 9.53
C PRO A 51 -3.52 22.60 8.10
N ASP A 52 -2.82 22.03 7.10
CA ASP A 52 -3.24 22.03 5.71
C ASP A 52 -4.11 20.83 5.36
N GLN A 53 -5.30 20.76 5.96
CA GLN A 53 -6.28 19.72 5.64
C GLN A 53 -6.85 19.84 4.22
N GLU A 54 -6.89 21.06 3.68
CA GLU A 54 -7.41 21.30 2.33
C GLU A 54 -6.46 20.73 1.28
N GLY A 55 -5.16 20.94 1.44
CA GLY A 55 -4.13 20.38 0.57
C GLY A 55 -4.18 18.85 0.54
N LEU A 56 -4.27 18.20 1.70
CA LEU A 56 -4.38 16.74 1.75
C LEU A 56 -5.66 16.24 1.09
N ARG A 57 -6.82 16.84 1.38
CA ARG A 57 -8.09 16.45 0.77
C ARG A 57 -8.06 16.54 -0.74
N LYS A 58 -7.51 17.62 -1.29
CA LYS A 58 -7.37 17.81 -2.73
C LYS A 58 -6.49 16.72 -3.36
N ARG A 59 -5.34 16.42 -2.76
CA ARG A 59 -4.44 15.35 -3.24
C ARG A 59 -5.12 13.98 -3.22
N LEU A 60 -5.86 13.65 -2.16
CA LEU A 60 -6.62 12.40 -2.06
C LEU A 60 -7.72 12.33 -3.13
N GLU A 61 -8.46 13.42 -3.36
CA GLU A 61 -9.50 13.49 -4.39
C GLU A 61 -8.92 13.28 -5.79
N GLU A 62 -7.81 13.95 -6.10
CA GLU A 62 -7.09 13.77 -7.37
C GLU A 62 -6.61 12.32 -7.57
N ASN A 63 -6.13 11.68 -6.50
CA ASN A 63 -5.71 10.28 -6.53
C ASN A 63 -6.88 9.33 -6.77
N ILE A 64 -7.99 9.52 -6.10
CA ILE A 64 -9.21 8.72 -6.30
C ILE A 64 -9.73 8.90 -7.73
N ALA A 65 -9.74 10.12 -8.27
CA ALA A 65 -10.12 10.37 -9.67
C ALA A 65 -9.19 9.65 -10.66
N LEU A 66 -7.88 9.68 -10.41
CA LEU A 66 -6.90 9.01 -11.25
C LEU A 66 -7.05 7.48 -11.22
N THR A 67 -7.31 6.90 -10.06
CA THR A 67 -7.43 5.45 -9.89
C THR A 67 -8.79 4.89 -10.28
N ALA A 68 -9.80 5.73 -10.51
CA ALA A 68 -11.15 5.33 -10.94
C ALA A 68 -11.21 4.66 -12.32
N VAL A 69 -10.15 4.76 -13.11
CA VAL A 69 -10.04 4.11 -14.44
C VAL A 69 -10.35 2.61 -14.42
N VAL A 70 -10.15 1.94 -13.28
CA VAL A 70 -10.48 0.50 -13.09
C VAL A 70 -11.99 0.22 -13.05
N GLU A 71 -12.83 1.23 -12.84
CA GLU A 71 -14.30 1.10 -12.96
C GLU A 71 -14.80 1.41 -14.37
N GLU A 72 -14.00 2.11 -15.16
CA GLU A 72 -14.35 2.53 -16.53
C GLU A 72 -13.93 1.50 -17.59
N LYS A 73 -12.91 0.70 -17.30
CA LYS A 73 -12.31 -0.28 -18.21
C LYS A 73 -12.42 -1.69 -17.65
N ASP A 74 -12.70 -2.66 -18.52
CA ASP A 74 -12.72 -4.08 -18.14
C ASP A 74 -11.32 -4.56 -17.76
N THR A 75 -10.30 -4.14 -18.50
CA THR A 75 -8.90 -4.50 -18.25
C THR A 75 -8.00 -3.31 -18.61
N LEU A 76 -7.00 -3.05 -17.77
CA LEU A 76 -5.97 -2.02 -18.02
C LEU A 76 -4.87 -2.55 -18.94
N THR A 77 -4.32 -1.69 -19.78
CA THR A 77 -3.07 -1.98 -20.49
C THR A 77 -1.89 -2.09 -19.51
N GLY A 78 -0.77 -2.67 -19.92
CA GLY A 78 0.40 -2.80 -19.05
C GLY A 78 0.94 -1.45 -18.53
N GLN A 79 0.86 -0.39 -19.34
CA GLN A 79 1.25 0.96 -18.92
C GLN A 79 0.26 1.55 -17.90
N GLU A 80 -1.05 1.42 -18.16
CA GLU A 80 -2.10 1.86 -17.24
C GLU A 80 -2.01 1.13 -15.91
N THR A 81 -1.80 -0.19 -15.93
CA THR A 81 -1.58 -1.01 -14.73
C THR A 81 -0.41 -0.48 -13.92
N SER A 82 0.73 -0.20 -14.55
CA SER A 82 1.90 0.34 -13.87
C SER A 82 1.66 1.73 -13.26
N CYS A 83 0.91 2.59 -13.94
CA CYS A 83 0.50 3.89 -13.40
C CYS A 83 -0.47 3.75 -12.24
N TRP A 84 -1.43 2.82 -12.37
CA TRP A 84 -2.43 2.56 -11.34
C TRP A 84 -1.78 2.04 -10.05
N ILE A 85 -0.87 1.06 -10.13
CA ILE A 85 -0.14 0.51 -8.96
C ILE A 85 0.60 1.62 -8.22
N LYS A 86 1.30 2.50 -8.94
CA LYS A 86 1.99 3.64 -8.33
C LYS A 86 1.03 4.60 -7.62
N ALA A 87 -0.12 4.87 -8.23
CA ALA A 87 -1.13 5.74 -7.65
C ALA A 87 -1.80 5.08 -6.43
N SER A 88 -2.02 3.76 -6.47
CA SER A 88 -2.53 2.97 -5.34
C SER A 88 -1.59 3.05 -4.14
N ASP A 89 -0.29 2.81 -4.34
CA ASP A 89 0.70 2.96 -3.26
C ASP A 89 0.80 4.40 -2.75
N HIS A 90 0.74 5.38 -3.65
CA HIS A 90 0.79 6.80 -3.29
C HIS A 90 -0.39 7.25 -2.42
N PHE A 91 -1.56 6.59 -2.52
CA PHE A 91 -2.70 6.86 -1.65
C PHE A 91 -2.34 6.73 -0.17
N HIS A 92 -1.60 5.70 0.20
CA HIS A 92 -1.12 5.48 1.56
C HIS A 92 -0.07 6.52 1.96
N LEU A 93 0.89 6.81 1.07
CA LEU A 93 2.01 7.71 1.34
C LEU A 93 1.56 9.13 1.64
N MET A 94 0.47 9.61 1.02
CA MET A 94 -0.05 10.95 1.28
C MET A 94 -0.39 11.19 2.75
N PHE A 95 -0.87 10.18 3.48
CA PHE A 95 -1.15 10.33 4.91
C PHE A 95 0.15 10.48 5.73
N TYR A 96 1.22 9.78 5.33
CA TYR A 96 2.53 9.95 5.98
C TYR A 96 3.14 11.32 5.70
N ASP A 97 2.98 11.86 4.49
CA ASP A 97 3.43 13.22 4.13
C ASP A 97 2.83 14.29 5.06
N TYR A 98 1.61 14.06 5.55
CA TYR A 98 0.87 14.98 6.41
C TYR A 98 0.82 14.56 7.89
N ALA A 99 1.48 13.47 8.25
CA ALA A 99 1.48 12.97 9.63
C ALA A 99 2.39 13.76 10.57
N ASP A 100 3.33 14.55 10.05
CA ASP A 100 4.34 15.31 10.83
C ASP A 100 5.06 14.43 11.88
N ASN A 101 5.30 13.16 11.56
CA ASN A 101 5.92 12.22 12.49
C ASN A 101 6.99 11.36 11.78
N SER A 102 8.24 11.83 11.84
CA SER A 102 9.36 11.14 11.20
C SER A 102 9.57 9.71 11.70
N ARG A 103 9.29 9.43 12.97
CA ARG A 103 9.43 8.09 13.55
C ARG A 103 8.44 7.11 12.97
N LEU A 104 7.20 7.57 12.75
CA LEU A 104 6.17 6.77 12.10
C LEU A 104 6.56 6.49 10.64
N THR A 105 7.01 7.50 9.91
CA THR A 105 7.43 7.36 8.51
C THR A 105 8.64 6.41 8.39
N GLU A 106 9.68 6.56 9.21
CA GLU A 106 10.83 5.68 9.22
C GLU A 106 10.46 4.21 9.52
N ALA A 107 9.53 3.98 10.45
CA ALA A 107 9.06 2.63 10.77
C ALA A 107 8.31 2.00 9.58
N ALA A 108 7.44 2.76 8.93
CA ALA A 108 6.69 2.31 7.76
C ALA A 108 7.61 2.03 6.57
N ASP A 109 8.58 2.90 6.27
CA ASP A 109 9.49 2.76 5.12
C ASP A 109 10.32 1.47 5.20
N ARG A 110 10.73 1.06 6.39
CA ARG A 110 11.48 -0.21 6.59
C ARG A 110 10.68 -1.45 6.19
N LEU A 111 9.37 -1.41 6.32
CA LEU A 111 8.48 -2.55 6.07
C LEU A 111 7.81 -2.47 4.71
N ARG A 112 7.56 -1.26 4.21
CA ARG A 112 6.85 -1.03 2.95
C ARG A 112 7.53 -1.70 1.76
N GLY A 113 8.86 -1.74 1.73
CA GLY A 113 9.61 -2.44 0.69
C GLY A 113 9.24 -3.93 0.57
N GLN A 114 9.00 -4.61 1.69
CA GLN A 114 8.56 -6.00 1.69
C GLN A 114 7.10 -6.13 1.23
N LEU A 115 6.23 -5.24 1.71
CA LEU A 115 4.81 -5.25 1.36
C LEU A 115 4.60 -4.99 -0.14
N THR A 116 5.31 -4.00 -0.72
CA THR A 116 5.16 -3.59 -2.14
C THR A 116 5.57 -4.69 -3.13
N ILE A 117 6.41 -5.64 -2.73
CA ILE A 117 6.73 -6.78 -3.59
C ILE A 117 5.47 -7.63 -3.85
N PHE A 118 4.67 -7.88 -2.82
CA PHE A 118 3.42 -8.62 -2.95
C PHE A 118 2.34 -7.77 -3.62
N SER A 119 2.17 -6.52 -3.18
CA SER A 119 1.14 -5.64 -3.74
C SER A 119 1.36 -5.41 -5.24
N ASN A 120 2.57 -5.15 -5.68
CA ASN A 120 2.92 -4.99 -7.09
C ASN A 120 2.60 -6.25 -7.93
N ALA A 121 2.56 -7.42 -7.33
CA ALA A 121 2.23 -8.65 -8.03
C ALA A 121 0.72 -8.89 -8.13
N TYR A 122 -0.03 -8.86 -7.02
CA TYR A 122 -1.48 -9.09 -7.08
C TYR A 122 -2.27 -7.92 -7.67
N GLU A 123 -1.77 -6.69 -7.56
CA GLU A 123 -2.38 -5.50 -8.16
C GLU A 123 -2.25 -5.43 -9.70
N ARG A 124 -1.67 -6.44 -10.32
CA ARG A 124 -1.72 -6.62 -11.78
C ARG A 124 -3.00 -7.31 -12.26
N GLU A 125 -3.78 -7.86 -11.35
CA GLU A 125 -5.03 -8.55 -11.67
C GLU A 125 -6.23 -7.59 -11.51
N ASP A 126 -7.22 -7.68 -12.42
CA ASP A 126 -8.39 -6.78 -12.48
C ASP A 126 -9.25 -6.83 -11.19
N ARG A 127 -9.41 -8.01 -10.59
CA ARG A 127 -10.22 -8.17 -9.37
C ARG A 127 -9.64 -7.41 -8.19
N PRO A 128 -8.38 -7.61 -7.79
CA PRO A 128 -7.75 -6.83 -6.73
C PRO A 128 -7.78 -5.32 -7.00
N GLN A 129 -7.50 -4.87 -8.21
CA GLN A 129 -7.52 -3.46 -8.57
C GLN A 129 -8.87 -2.80 -8.24
N ARG A 130 -9.98 -3.42 -8.67
CA ARG A 130 -11.33 -2.88 -8.42
C ARG A 130 -11.71 -2.90 -6.94
N GLU A 131 -11.36 -3.99 -6.23
CA GLU A 131 -11.66 -4.11 -4.80
C GLU A 131 -10.85 -3.10 -3.98
N ILE A 132 -9.55 -2.95 -4.25
CA ILE A 132 -8.66 -1.96 -3.62
C ILE A 132 -9.15 -0.54 -3.90
N PHE A 133 -9.50 -0.21 -5.14
CA PHE A 133 -10.04 1.11 -5.47
C PHE A 133 -11.30 1.44 -4.64
N ARG A 134 -12.23 0.50 -4.52
CA ARG A 134 -13.46 0.69 -3.73
C ARG A 134 -13.17 0.89 -2.25
N GLU A 135 -12.15 0.22 -1.73
CA GLU A 135 -11.69 0.38 -0.35
C GLU A 135 -11.04 1.74 -0.14
N HIS A 136 -10.13 2.16 -1.02
CA HIS A 136 -9.53 3.50 -0.98
C HIS A 136 -10.60 4.60 -1.06
N LYS A 137 -11.59 4.43 -1.92
CA LYS A 137 -12.71 5.36 -2.04
C LYS A 137 -13.51 5.48 -0.74
N LYS A 138 -13.78 4.37 -0.05
CA LYS A 138 -14.45 4.39 1.27
C LYS A 138 -13.62 5.10 2.33
N ILE A 139 -12.32 4.85 2.36
CA ILE A 139 -11.39 5.53 3.27
C ILE A 139 -11.40 7.03 3.00
N TRP A 140 -11.32 7.44 1.75
CA TRP A 140 -11.40 8.83 1.31
C TRP A 140 -12.73 9.48 1.73
N GLU A 141 -13.86 8.83 1.49
CA GLU A 141 -15.19 9.33 1.85
C GLU A 141 -15.31 9.57 3.36
N ALA A 142 -14.84 8.63 4.20
CA ALA A 142 -14.82 8.80 5.65
C ALA A 142 -13.90 9.98 6.05
N TYR A 143 -12.70 10.06 5.47
CA TYR A 143 -11.76 11.15 5.73
C TYR A 143 -12.33 12.53 5.34
N ARG A 144 -12.96 12.62 4.16
CA ARG A 144 -13.62 13.84 3.67
C ARG A 144 -14.73 14.31 4.60
N GLN A 145 -15.48 13.38 5.19
CA GLN A 145 -16.53 13.66 6.18
C GLN A 145 -15.97 13.99 7.57
N LYS A 146 -14.64 14.02 7.74
CA LYS A 146 -13.94 14.21 9.00
C LYS A 146 -14.16 13.08 10.02
N ASP A 147 -14.65 11.93 9.57
CA ASP A 147 -14.68 10.72 10.39
C ASP A 147 -13.34 9.98 10.29
N TYR A 148 -12.34 10.57 10.93
CA TYR A 148 -10.97 10.07 10.93
C TYR A 148 -10.84 8.71 11.64
N SER A 149 -11.72 8.44 12.58
CA SER A 149 -11.76 7.15 13.27
C SER A 149 -12.24 6.03 12.33
N ALA A 150 -13.32 6.29 11.58
CA ALA A 150 -13.80 5.36 10.56
C ALA A 150 -12.76 5.18 9.44
N ALA A 151 -12.14 6.26 8.95
CA ALA A 151 -11.10 6.19 7.94
C ALA A 151 -9.91 5.31 8.38
N ALA A 152 -9.44 5.49 9.62
CA ALA A 152 -8.36 4.67 10.19
C ALA A 152 -8.75 3.19 10.34
N SER A 153 -9.97 2.89 10.76
CA SER A 153 -10.49 1.52 10.86
C SER A 153 -10.60 0.85 9.49
N LEU A 154 -11.15 1.56 8.49
CA LEU A 154 -11.23 1.08 7.11
C LEU A 154 -9.86 0.82 6.49
N MET A 155 -8.84 1.63 6.82
CA MET A 155 -7.47 1.40 6.39
C MET A 155 -6.91 0.09 6.95
N LYS A 156 -7.15 -0.21 8.22
CA LYS A 156 -6.75 -1.52 8.81
C LYS A 156 -7.46 -2.69 8.13
N GLU A 157 -8.75 -2.57 7.86
CA GLU A 157 -9.52 -3.58 7.14
C GLU A 157 -8.98 -3.78 5.72
N HIS A 158 -8.62 -2.70 5.03
CA HIS A 158 -8.00 -2.73 3.72
C HIS A 158 -6.71 -3.56 3.73
N LEU A 159 -5.78 -3.31 4.66
CA LEU A 159 -4.54 -4.09 4.77
C LEU A 159 -4.82 -5.56 5.14
N ASN A 160 -5.81 -5.84 5.97
CA ASN A 160 -6.21 -7.21 6.30
C ASN A 160 -6.78 -7.97 5.09
N ARG A 161 -7.51 -7.30 4.18
CA ARG A 161 -7.97 -7.90 2.92
C ARG A 161 -6.81 -8.08 1.94
N SER A 162 -5.92 -7.12 1.86
CA SER A 162 -4.71 -7.19 1.03
C SER A 162 -3.82 -8.38 1.45
N LEU A 163 -3.79 -8.73 2.73
CA LEU A 163 -3.13 -9.94 3.23
C LEU A 163 -3.67 -11.21 2.55
N LEU A 164 -4.97 -11.28 2.26
CA LEU A 164 -5.55 -12.46 1.61
C LEU A 164 -4.99 -12.63 0.20
N TYR A 165 -4.85 -11.54 -0.56
CA TYR A 165 -4.21 -11.58 -1.89
C TYR A 165 -2.75 -12.01 -1.81
N ALA A 166 -2.01 -11.48 -0.83
CA ALA A 166 -0.61 -11.85 -0.63
C ALA A 166 -0.46 -13.35 -0.30
N LYS A 167 -1.35 -13.91 0.53
CA LYS A 167 -1.37 -15.35 0.84
C LYS A 167 -1.75 -16.20 -0.37
N GLU A 168 -2.78 -15.81 -1.14
CA GLU A 168 -3.15 -16.49 -2.37
C GLU A 168 -1.98 -16.52 -3.38
N LEU A 169 -1.25 -15.41 -3.49
CA LEU A 169 -0.07 -15.31 -4.35
C LEU A 169 1.05 -16.23 -3.85
N SER A 170 1.37 -16.20 -2.57
CA SER A 170 2.41 -17.03 -1.95
C SER A 170 2.15 -18.52 -2.20
N GLN A 171 0.90 -18.96 -2.07
CA GLN A 171 0.52 -20.37 -2.31
C GLN A 171 0.63 -20.79 -3.79
N LYS A 172 0.47 -19.86 -4.74
CA LYS A 172 0.63 -20.16 -6.18
C LYS A 172 2.11 -20.25 -6.61
N MET A 173 3.03 -19.75 -5.80
CA MET A 173 4.46 -19.70 -6.09
C MET A 173 5.23 -20.88 -5.48
N LEU A 174 4.60 -21.67 -4.59
CA LEU A 174 5.10 -22.93 -4.02
C LEU A 174 4.74 -24.11 -4.93
#